data_09777fb8a1c99fcf5686cbd4b17d7e66
#
_entry.id   09777fb8a1c99fcf5686cbd4b17d7e66
#
_cell.length_a   1.000
_cell.length_b   1.000
_cell.length_c   1.000
_cell.angle_alpha   90.00
_cell.angle_beta   90.00
_cell.angle_gamma   90.00
#
_symmetry.space_group_name_H-M   'P 1'
#
loop_
_entity.id
_entity.type
_entity.pdbx_description
1 polymer ?
#
loop_
_entity_poly.entity_id
_entity_poly.type
_entity_poly.pdbx_seq_one_letter_code
_entity_poly.pdbx_strand_id
1 'polypeptide(L)'
;MRNFDLYVSGILYGRLRLGDGTPQIQKLDVHTGALLDWQDLTEQDRDFYRFFVKMDFAALGQNLSHYESGLHGTGEVSLCGERYTSEDGCSYLQRDVKFPNNKQMKEGRLIAVTCPAREMVTVLVEPGAEEETILRLWRSTWPEEQLFPVEHAQTFPVPMRDGVHLSTDVYLPKNCSTPVPAVLVRTPYGKEDGCEIYYRYVQRGYAVVVQDVRGRNASEGEWLPNYHEVEDGDDTLNWIAAQPWCSGRIGMVGGSYLGYVQWAAAASGNPHLKALISVVCAGSAFVDLPRRGG
;
A
#
# COMPACT_ATOMS: atom_id res chain seq x y z
N MET A 1 -19.91 20.31 -1.65
CA MET A 1 -19.12 19.07 -1.61
C MET A 1 -19.13 18.38 -2.98
N ARG A 2 -18.03 17.82 -3.41
CA ARG A 2 -17.86 17.09 -4.68
C ARG A 2 -17.50 15.63 -4.42
N ASN A 3 -17.95 14.76 -5.30
CA ASN A 3 -17.67 13.34 -5.20
C ASN A 3 -16.37 12.99 -5.95
N PHE A 4 -15.58 12.12 -5.36
CA PHE A 4 -14.37 11.54 -5.96
C PHE A 4 -14.34 10.05 -5.66
N ASP A 5 -13.89 9.25 -6.62
CA ASP A 5 -13.56 7.86 -6.42
C ASP A 5 -12.07 7.75 -6.05
N LEU A 6 -11.77 6.96 -5.03
CA LEU A 6 -10.43 6.71 -4.52
C LEU A 6 -9.96 5.33 -4.97
N TYR A 7 -8.93 5.30 -5.78
CA TYR A 7 -8.28 4.06 -6.23
C TYR A 7 -6.91 3.91 -5.57
N VAL A 8 -6.59 2.71 -5.13
CA VAL A 8 -5.26 2.35 -4.64
C VAL A 8 -4.70 1.26 -5.54
N SER A 9 -3.59 1.57 -6.23
CA SER A 9 -2.97 0.67 -7.20
C SER A 9 -3.97 0.07 -8.21
N GLY A 10 -4.89 0.90 -8.71
CA GLY A 10 -5.90 0.55 -9.72
C GLY A 10 -7.18 -0.09 -9.18
N ILE A 11 -7.27 -0.44 -7.90
CA ILE A 11 -8.47 -1.01 -7.28
C ILE A 11 -9.25 0.09 -6.59
N LEU A 12 -10.57 0.12 -6.78
CA LEU A 12 -11.46 1.02 -6.06
C LEU A 12 -11.40 0.71 -4.57
N TYR A 13 -10.98 1.70 -3.78
CA TYR A 13 -10.89 1.61 -2.32
C TYR A 13 -12.13 2.21 -1.64
N GLY A 14 -12.73 3.22 -2.26
CA GLY A 14 -13.91 3.89 -1.74
C GLY A 14 -14.25 5.16 -2.52
N ARG A 15 -15.19 5.90 -1.99
CA ARG A 15 -15.64 7.19 -2.51
C ARG A 15 -15.50 8.27 -1.45
N LEU A 16 -15.17 9.48 -1.87
CA LEU A 16 -14.99 10.64 -1.00
C LEU A 16 -15.94 11.76 -1.42
N ARG A 17 -16.41 12.50 -0.42
CA ARG A 17 -17.05 13.82 -0.60
C ARG A 17 -16.17 14.89 0.01
N LEU A 18 -15.66 15.78 -0.82
CA LEU A 18 -14.71 16.83 -0.45
C LEU A 18 -15.32 18.23 -0.71
N GLY A 19 -14.95 19.20 0.12
CA GLY A 19 -15.36 20.60 0.04
C GLY A 19 -15.08 21.32 1.37
N ASP A 20 -15.78 22.43 1.62
CA ASP A 20 -15.57 23.27 2.81
C ASP A 20 -16.03 22.63 4.14
N GLY A 21 -16.75 21.51 4.09
CA GLY A 21 -17.20 20.77 5.27
C GLY A 21 -16.23 19.63 5.66
N THR A 22 -16.63 18.86 6.68
CA THR A 22 -15.93 17.63 7.05
C THR A 22 -15.94 16.67 5.89
N PRO A 23 -14.77 16.16 5.44
CA PRO A 23 -14.72 15.13 4.40
C PRO A 23 -15.49 13.88 4.82
N GLN A 24 -16.20 13.28 3.87
CA GLN A 24 -16.91 12.02 4.08
C GLN A 24 -16.33 10.94 3.20
N ILE A 25 -16.36 9.71 3.68
CA ILE A 25 -15.94 8.53 2.94
C ILE A 25 -17.01 7.45 2.95
N GLN A 26 -17.12 6.77 1.82
CA GLN A 26 -17.83 5.52 1.65
C GLN A 26 -16.80 4.46 1.27
N LYS A 27 -16.33 3.68 2.27
CA LYS A 27 -15.30 2.65 2.05
C LYS A 27 -15.87 1.45 1.32
N LEU A 28 -15.03 0.78 0.53
CA LEU A 28 -15.32 -0.55 0.03
C LEU A 28 -15.09 -1.56 1.15
N ASP A 29 -16.07 -2.38 1.48
CA ASP A 29 -15.87 -3.56 2.32
C ASP A 29 -15.15 -4.64 1.50
N VAL A 30 -13.90 -4.89 1.84
CA VAL A 30 -13.05 -5.84 1.12
C VAL A 30 -13.51 -7.30 1.26
N HIS A 31 -14.30 -7.62 2.29
CA HIS A 31 -14.80 -8.98 2.54
C HIS A 31 -16.06 -9.31 1.73
N THR A 32 -16.84 -8.29 1.35
CA THR A 32 -18.08 -8.46 0.59
C THR A 32 -18.01 -7.88 -0.81
N GLY A 33 -17.10 -6.91 -1.05
CA GLY A 33 -17.01 -6.15 -2.29
C GLY A 33 -18.07 -5.06 -2.40
N ALA A 34 -18.84 -4.78 -1.35
CA ALA A 34 -19.87 -3.77 -1.32
C ALA A 34 -19.36 -2.43 -0.77
N LEU A 35 -19.91 -1.31 -1.25
CA LEU A 35 -19.67 -0.01 -0.62
C LEU A 35 -20.50 0.10 0.67
N LEU A 36 -19.84 0.50 1.76
CA LEU A 36 -20.45 0.78 3.05
C LEU A 36 -21.21 2.12 3.03
N ASP A 37 -21.92 2.45 4.10
CA ASP A 37 -22.58 3.75 4.23
C ASP A 37 -21.56 4.90 4.33
N TRP A 38 -22.01 6.11 3.96
CA TRP A 38 -21.24 7.34 4.11
C TRP A 38 -20.99 7.65 5.59
N GLN A 39 -19.74 7.95 5.92
CA GLN A 39 -19.33 8.36 7.25
C GLN A 39 -18.36 9.54 7.18
N ASP A 40 -18.34 10.37 8.21
CA ASP A 40 -17.36 11.43 8.33
C ASP A 40 -15.97 10.81 8.53
N LEU A 41 -14.96 11.41 7.89
CA LEU A 41 -13.58 11.00 8.13
C LEU A 41 -13.17 11.36 9.56
N THR A 42 -12.85 10.33 10.36
CA THR A 42 -12.31 10.50 11.72
C THR A 42 -10.88 11.07 11.68
N GLU A 43 -10.38 11.51 12.84
CA GLU A 43 -8.99 11.95 12.95
C GLU A 43 -8.01 10.80 12.68
N GLN A 44 -8.33 9.59 13.15
CA GLN A 44 -7.55 8.39 12.87
C GLN A 44 -7.50 8.06 11.37
N ASP A 45 -8.63 8.18 10.66
CA ASP A 45 -8.65 8.04 9.20
C ASP A 45 -7.76 9.07 8.52
N ARG A 46 -7.79 10.33 8.95
CA ARG A 46 -6.96 11.40 8.39
C ARG A 46 -5.47 11.10 8.56
N ASP A 47 -5.06 10.65 9.73
CA ASP A 47 -3.67 10.28 10.02
C ASP A 47 -3.24 9.09 9.18
N PHE A 48 -4.09 8.08 9.03
CA PHE A 48 -3.86 6.94 8.15
C PHE A 48 -3.62 7.41 6.70
N TYR A 49 -4.52 8.22 6.13
CA TYR A 49 -4.38 8.69 4.76
C TYR A 49 -3.18 9.61 4.56
N ARG A 50 -2.89 10.51 5.50
CA ARG A 50 -1.67 11.33 5.46
C ARG A 50 -0.41 10.49 5.50
N PHE A 51 -0.40 9.43 6.30
CA PHE A 51 0.79 8.58 6.46
C PHE A 51 0.98 7.61 5.30
N PHE A 52 -0.05 6.86 4.92
CA PHE A 52 0.06 5.81 3.89
C PHE A 52 -0.18 6.33 2.48
N VAL A 53 -1.19 7.16 2.28
CA VAL A 53 -1.63 7.64 0.96
C VAL A 53 -0.97 8.95 0.56
N LYS A 54 -0.39 9.67 1.54
CA LYS A 54 0.24 10.99 1.36
C LYS A 54 -0.72 12.05 0.81
N MET A 55 -2.00 11.95 1.15
CA MET A 55 -3.02 12.94 0.83
C MET A 55 -3.73 13.39 2.10
N ASP A 56 -3.89 14.71 2.23
CA ASP A 56 -4.77 15.32 3.23
C ASP A 56 -6.09 15.69 2.56
N PHE A 57 -7.09 14.85 2.71
CA PHE A 57 -8.39 15.06 2.07
C PHE A 57 -9.13 16.28 2.61
N ALA A 58 -8.91 16.68 3.86
CA ALA A 58 -9.50 17.88 4.41
C ALA A 58 -8.90 19.14 3.78
N ALA A 59 -7.56 19.23 3.74
CA ALA A 59 -6.86 20.32 3.09
C ALA A 59 -7.18 20.38 1.58
N LEU A 60 -7.24 19.21 0.92
CA LEU A 60 -7.60 19.13 -0.50
C LEU A 60 -9.01 19.70 -0.72
N GLY A 61 -10.00 19.31 0.08
CA GLY A 61 -11.36 19.78 -0.01
C GLY A 61 -11.50 21.30 0.17
N GLN A 62 -10.83 21.84 1.19
CA GLN A 62 -10.81 23.29 1.48
C GLN A 62 -10.15 24.11 0.37
N ASN A 63 -9.17 23.53 -0.33
CA ASN A 63 -8.40 24.22 -1.35
C ASN A 63 -8.89 23.97 -2.79
N LEU A 64 -9.98 23.24 -3.01
CA LEU A 64 -10.48 22.93 -4.36
C LEU A 64 -10.66 24.18 -5.22
N SER A 65 -11.34 25.21 -4.71
CA SER A 65 -11.58 26.46 -5.44
C SER A 65 -10.29 27.24 -5.73
N HIS A 66 -9.32 27.19 -4.80
CA HIS A 66 -8.01 27.80 -5.01
C HIS A 66 -7.22 27.11 -6.12
N TYR A 67 -7.22 25.76 -6.15
CA TYR A 67 -6.58 25.01 -7.24
C TYR A 67 -7.22 25.33 -8.58
N GLU A 68 -8.56 25.38 -8.64
CA GLU A 68 -9.32 25.67 -9.87
C GLU A 68 -9.11 27.11 -10.37
N SER A 69 -8.93 28.06 -9.46
CA SER A 69 -8.66 29.46 -9.84
C SER A 69 -7.19 29.77 -10.08
N GLY A 70 -6.27 28.98 -9.57
CA GLY A 70 -4.84 29.30 -9.55
C GLY A 70 -3.95 28.39 -10.41
N LEU A 71 -4.36 27.17 -10.76
CA LEU A 71 -3.57 26.27 -11.61
C LEU A 71 -3.93 26.51 -13.08
N HIS A 72 -3.22 27.40 -13.72
CA HIS A 72 -3.41 27.77 -15.13
C HIS A 72 -2.06 27.92 -15.85
N GLY A 73 -2.05 27.55 -17.14
CA GLY A 73 -0.89 27.69 -18.02
C GLY A 73 0.27 26.78 -17.69
N THR A 74 1.38 27.01 -18.36
CA THR A 74 2.62 26.22 -18.24
C THR A 74 3.65 26.92 -17.36
N GLY A 75 4.65 26.16 -16.85
CA GLY A 75 5.73 26.69 -16.02
C GLY A 75 5.51 26.44 -14.53
N GLU A 76 6.13 27.28 -13.69
CA GLU A 76 6.04 27.16 -12.24
C GLU A 76 4.84 27.98 -11.69
N VAL A 77 4.12 27.37 -10.73
CA VAL A 77 3.01 28.01 -10.01
C VAL A 77 3.20 27.76 -8.52
N SER A 78 3.08 28.78 -7.68
CA SER A 78 3.02 28.67 -6.23
C SER A 78 1.62 28.93 -5.75
N LEU A 79 1.01 27.95 -5.06
CA LEU A 79 -0.37 28.01 -4.64
C LEU A 79 -0.59 27.21 -3.37
N CYS A 80 -1.37 27.74 -2.42
CA CYS A 80 -1.67 27.10 -1.12
C CYS A 80 -0.40 26.69 -0.32
N GLY A 81 0.70 27.43 -0.46
CA GLY A 81 1.98 27.12 0.19
C GLY A 81 2.77 26.00 -0.47
N GLU A 82 2.36 25.52 -1.61
CA GLU A 82 2.99 24.45 -2.39
C GLU A 82 3.49 25.00 -3.73
N ARG A 83 4.54 24.38 -4.28
CA ARG A 83 5.05 24.68 -5.63
C ARG A 83 4.68 23.58 -6.59
N TYR A 84 4.28 23.97 -7.79
CA TYR A 84 3.93 23.08 -8.89
C TYR A 84 4.66 23.45 -10.16
N THR A 85 4.86 22.47 -11.03
CA THR A 85 5.30 22.70 -12.41
C THR A 85 4.36 22.00 -13.37
N SER A 86 4.06 22.65 -14.50
CA SER A 86 3.28 22.08 -15.58
C SER A 86 3.94 22.35 -16.92
N GLU A 87 3.96 21.35 -17.80
CA GLU A 87 4.47 21.47 -19.19
C GLU A 87 3.32 21.65 -20.19
N ASP A 88 2.13 21.17 -19.85
CA ASP A 88 0.94 21.11 -20.74
C ASP A 88 -0.22 22.03 -20.31
N GLY A 89 -0.10 22.66 -19.13
CA GLY A 89 -1.16 23.48 -18.57
C GLY A 89 -2.37 22.70 -18.01
N CYS A 90 -2.26 21.36 -17.99
CA CYS A 90 -3.30 20.46 -17.50
C CYS A 90 -2.84 19.58 -16.34
N SER A 91 -1.57 19.21 -16.32
CA SER A 91 -0.97 18.33 -15.33
C SER A 91 0.03 19.12 -14.49
N TYR A 92 -0.20 19.21 -13.18
CA TYR A 92 0.59 20.03 -12.25
C TYR A 92 1.28 19.15 -11.21
N LEU A 93 2.58 18.92 -11.41
CA LEU A 93 3.41 18.12 -10.52
C LEU A 93 3.92 18.95 -9.35
N GLN A 94 3.60 18.52 -8.13
CA GLN A 94 4.10 19.15 -6.90
C GLN A 94 5.62 19.02 -6.79
N ARG A 95 6.30 20.07 -6.34
CA ARG A 95 7.75 20.11 -6.14
C ARG A 95 8.10 20.19 -4.66
N ASP A 96 9.38 19.96 -4.36
CA ASP A 96 9.97 20.10 -3.01
C ASP A 96 9.37 19.17 -1.94
N VAL A 97 8.80 18.05 -2.35
CA VAL A 97 8.27 17.02 -1.48
C VAL A 97 8.80 15.64 -1.85
N LYS A 98 8.91 14.77 -0.85
CA LYS A 98 9.43 13.41 -1.06
C LYS A 98 8.48 12.54 -1.89
N PHE A 99 7.18 12.75 -1.74
CA PHE A 99 6.14 12.01 -2.45
C PHE A 99 5.25 13.04 -3.18
N PRO A 100 5.66 13.46 -4.39
CA PRO A 100 4.94 14.49 -5.14
C PRO A 100 3.58 13.96 -5.59
N ASN A 101 2.55 14.77 -5.42
CA ASN A 101 1.29 14.53 -6.08
C ASN A 101 1.24 15.26 -7.43
N ASN A 102 0.44 14.74 -8.33
CA ASN A 102 0.08 15.36 -9.59
C ASN A 102 -1.40 15.74 -9.58
N LYS A 103 -1.70 17.01 -9.76
CA LYS A 103 -3.07 17.51 -9.91
C LYS A 103 -3.41 17.63 -11.38
N GLN A 104 -4.50 17.02 -11.79
CA GLN A 104 -4.95 17.06 -13.18
C GLN A 104 -6.16 17.99 -13.32
N MET A 105 -6.01 18.96 -14.21
CA MET A 105 -7.01 19.97 -14.51
C MET A 105 -7.63 19.70 -15.88
N LYS A 106 -8.95 19.89 -15.99
CA LYS A 106 -9.66 19.87 -17.27
C LYS A 106 -10.72 20.98 -17.24
N GLU A 107 -10.70 21.86 -18.24
CA GLU A 107 -11.64 22.99 -18.38
C GLU A 107 -11.76 23.83 -17.09
N GLY A 108 -10.61 24.11 -16.45
CA GLY A 108 -10.54 24.87 -15.19
C GLY A 108 -11.00 24.13 -13.94
N ARG A 109 -11.25 22.82 -14.00
CA ARG A 109 -11.65 21.98 -12.87
C ARG A 109 -10.54 21.01 -12.48
N LEU A 110 -10.36 20.79 -11.19
CA LEU A 110 -9.55 19.71 -10.67
C LEU A 110 -10.31 18.39 -10.82
N ILE A 111 -9.90 17.55 -11.77
CA ILE A 111 -10.58 16.28 -12.04
C ILE A 111 -9.91 15.09 -11.36
N ALA A 112 -8.60 15.16 -11.06
CA ALA A 112 -7.91 14.09 -10.37
C ALA A 112 -6.67 14.57 -9.60
N VAL A 113 -6.31 13.78 -8.57
CA VAL A 113 -5.03 13.89 -7.86
C VAL A 113 -4.40 12.50 -7.83
N THR A 114 -3.18 12.38 -8.36
CA THR A 114 -2.40 11.13 -8.33
C THR A 114 -1.21 11.30 -7.42
N CYS A 115 -0.99 10.35 -6.51
CA CYS A 115 0.17 10.34 -5.61
C CYS A 115 0.84 8.96 -5.61
N PRO A 116 2.05 8.83 -6.17
CA PRO A 116 2.88 7.66 -5.96
C PRO A 116 3.54 7.78 -4.58
N ALA A 117 3.29 6.84 -3.71
CA ALA A 117 3.88 6.81 -2.38
C ALA A 117 4.18 5.38 -1.94
N ARG A 118 5.40 5.15 -1.49
CA ARG A 118 5.86 3.83 -1.07
C ARG A 118 5.70 2.82 -2.22
N GLU A 119 5.04 1.68 -1.97
CA GLU A 119 4.73 0.63 -2.95
C GLU A 119 3.33 0.78 -3.58
N MET A 120 2.72 1.95 -3.47
CA MET A 120 1.36 2.22 -3.95
C MET A 120 1.31 3.43 -4.87
N VAL A 121 0.32 3.44 -5.76
CA VAL A 121 -0.13 4.64 -6.45
C VAL A 121 -1.59 4.88 -6.11
N THR A 122 -1.86 6.03 -5.53
CA THR A 122 -3.22 6.44 -5.18
C THR A 122 -3.73 7.44 -6.22
N VAL A 123 -4.94 7.21 -6.68
CA VAL A 123 -5.64 8.11 -7.61
C VAL A 123 -6.98 8.49 -6.99
N LEU A 124 -7.14 9.78 -6.74
CA LEU A 124 -8.41 10.38 -6.41
C LEU A 124 -8.94 11.03 -7.68
N VAL A 125 -10.11 10.64 -8.15
CA VAL A 125 -10.63 11.07 -9.45
C VAL A 125 -12.13 11.37 -9.41
N GLU A 126 -12.59 12.41 -10.10
CA GLU A 126 -14.01 12.62 -10.31
C GLU A 126 -14.62 11.45 -11.09
N PRO A 127 -15.79 10.92 -10.68
CA PRO A 127 -16.46 9.86 -11.42
C PRO A 127 -16.65 10.23 -12.89
N GLY A 128 -16.18 9.34 -13.78
CA GLY A 128 -16.24 9.54 -15.23
C GLY A 128 -14.98 10.18 -15.85
N ALA A 129 -13.99 10.59 -15.02
CA ALA A 129 -12.71 11.13 -15.51
C ALA A 129 -11.54 10.12 -15.40
N GLU A 130 -11.82 8.84 -15.14
CA GLU A 130 -10.79 7.80 -14.93
C GLU A 130 -9.87 7.64 -16.14
N GLU A 131 -10.43 7.74 -17.35
CA GLU A 131 -9.66 7.62 -18.60
C GLU A 131 -8.67 8.76 -18.85
N GLU A 132 -8.84 9.89 -18.15
CA GLU A 132 -7.91 11.02 -18.17
C GLU A 132 -6.70 10.80 -17.22
N THR A 133 -6.66 9.71 -16.47
CA THR A 133 -5.67 9.42 -15.44
C THR A 133 -4.81 8.21 -15.79
N ILE A 134 -3.83 7.89 -14.93
CA ILE A 134 -3.03 6.66 -15.03
C ILE A 134 -3.87 5.38 -14.94
N LEU A 135 -5.12 5.45 -14.46
CA LEU A 135 -6.03 4.29 -14.43
C LEU A 135 -6.27 3.71 -15.82
N ARG A 136 -6.27 4.54 -16.87
CA ARG A 136 -6.34 4.10 -18.25
C ARG A 136 -5.26 3.09 -18.60
N LEU A 137 -4.02 3.33 -18.14
CA LEU A 137 -2.90 2.42 -18.41
C LEU A 137 -3.11 1.06 -17.72
N TRP A 138 -3.63 1.06 -16.51
CA TRP A 138 -3.95 -0.19 -15.81
C TRP A 138 -5.08 -0.95 -16.49
N ARG A 139 -6.15 -0.27 -16.85
CA ARG A 139 -7.28 -0.88 -17.57
C ARG A 139 -6.88 -1.44 -18.95
N SER A 140 -5.96 -0.77 -19.65
CA SER A 140 -5.45 -1.28 -20.92
C SER A 140 -4.53 -2.49 -20.77
N THR A 141 -3.84 -2.62 -19.62
CA THR A 141 -2.94 -3.75 -19.35
C THR A 141 -3.69 -4.94 -18.76
N TRP A 142 -4.71 -4.70 -17.93
CA TRP A 142 -5.57 -5.71 -17.28
C TRP A 142 -7.06 -5.38 -17.48
N PRO A 143 -7.58 -5.42 -18.71
CA PRO A 143 -8.95 -4.94 -19.02
C PRO A 143 -10.04 -5.80 -18.38
N GLU A 144 -9.75 -7.07 -18.09
CA GLU A 144 -10.67 -8.04 -17.50
C GLU A 144 -10.19 -8.51 -16.13
N GLU A 145 -9.61 -7.62 -15.32
CA GLU A 145 -9.10 -7.97 -14.01
C GLU A 145 -10.24 -8.48 -13.12
N GLN A 146 -10.16 -9.75 -12.76
CA GLN A 146 -11.06 -10.34 -11.77
C GLN A 146 -10.53 -9.98 -10.38
N LEU A 147 -11.33 -9.28 -9.58
CA LEU A 147 -11.04 -9.01 -8.19
C LEU A 147 -11.79 -9.97 -7.27
N PHE A 148 -11.13 -10.43 -6.22
CA PHE A 148 -11.64 -11.36 -5.24
C PHE A 148 -11.89 -10.67 -3.90
N PRO A 149 -13.01 -10.92 -3.21
CA PRO A 149 -13.17 -10.52 -1.82
C PRO A 149 -12.11 -11.19 -0.95
N VAL A 150 -11.74 -10.53 0.15
CA VAL A 150 -10.74 -11.01 1.11
C VAL A 150 -11.41 -11.88 2.16
N GLU A 151 -10.89 -13.07 2.44
CA GLU A 151 -11.31 -13.86 3.61
C GLU A 151 -10.79 -13.19 4.90
N HIS A 152 -11.51 -13.42 6.01
CA HIS A 152 -11.02 -12.99 7.31
C HIS A 152 -9.71 -13.69 7.66
N ALA A 153 -8.82 -12.99 8.33
CA ALA A 153 -7.53 -13.54 8.73
C ALA A 153 -7.66 -14.82 9.57
N GLN A 154 -6.74 -15.75 9.30
CA GLN A 154 -6.50 -16.88 10.18
C GLN A 154 -5.11 -16.73 10.76
N THR A 155 -4.99 -16.79 12.08
CA THR A 155 -3.70 -16.66 12.78
C THR A 155 -3.07 -18.02 13.06
N PHE A 156 -1.80 -18.17 12.74
CA PHE A 156 -1.02 -19.39 12.93
C PHE A 156 0.24 -19.12 13.75
N PRO A 157 0.59 -20.00 14.73
CA PRO A 157 1.91 -20.01 15.35
C PRO A 157 2.86 -20.78 14.44
N VAL A 158 3.60 -20.05 13.57
CA VAL A 158 4.54 -20.69 12.63
C VAL A 158 5.80 -21.12 13.35
N PRO A 159 6.16 -22.43 13.35
CA PRO A 159 7.34 -22.92 14.07
C PRO A 159 8.62 -22.58 13.32
N MET A 160 9.60 -22.08 14.06
CA MET A 160 10.99 -21.91 13.61
C MET A 160 11.82 -23.15 13.97
N ARG A 161 12.97 -23.34 13.32
CA ARG A 161 13.88 -24.50 13.50
C ARG A 161 14.37 -24.70 14.93
N ASP A 162 14.36 -23.68 15.75
CA ASP A 162 14.76 -23.68 17.16
C ASP A 162 13.61 -23.86 18.16
N GLY A 163 12.38 -24.06 17.65
CA GLY A 163 11.19 -24.30 18.44
C GLY A 163 10.42 -23.04 18.86
N VAL A 164 10.89 -21.84 18.53
CA VAL A 164 10.14 -20.58 18.71
C VAL A 164 9.01 -20.51 17.70
N HIS A 165 7.86 -19.93 18.09
CA HIS A 165 6.72 -19.75 17.20
C HIS A 165 6.49 -18.26 16.88
N LEU A 166 6.33 -17.96 15.57
CA LEU A 166 6.06 -16.61 15.12
C LEU A 166 4.58 -16.45 14.75
N SER A 167 3.94 -15.43 15.32
CA SER A 167 2.53 -15.13 15.08
C SER A 167 2.34 -14.61 13.66
N THR A 168 1.49 -15.31 12.92
CA THR A 168 1.36 -15.11 11.47
C THR A 168 -0.10 -15.10 11.06
N ASP A 169 -0.55 -14.05 10.41
CA ASP A 169 -1.90 -13.94 9.84
C ASP A 169 -1.87 -14.27 8.35
N VAL A 170 -2.83 -15.07 7.91
CA VAL A 170 -3.02 -15.46 6.52
C VAL A 170 -4.35 -14.93 6.01
N TYR A 171 -4.32 -14.21 4.91
CA TYR A 171 -5.47 -13.68 4.18
C TYR A 171 -5.56 -14.36 2.82
N LEU A 172 -6.69 -14.99 2.51
CA LEU A 172 -6.91 -15.70 1.26
C LEU A 172 -7.93 -14.99 0.38
N PRO A 173 -7.82 -15.08 -0.94
CA PRO A 173 -8.85 -14.61 -1.86
C PRO A 173 -10.06 -15.53 -1.81
N LYS A 174 -11.22 -14.98 -1.47
CA LYS A 174 -12.48 -15.72 -1.39
C LYS A 174 -12.96 -16.14 -2.78
N ASN A 175 -13.42 -17.38 -2.90
CA ASN A 175 -13.92 -17.94 -4.17
C ASN A 175 -12.87 -18.00 -5.31
N CYS A 176 -11.59 -17.94 -4.96
CA CYS A 176 -10.50 -18.13 -5.91
C CYS A 176 -10.11 -19.61 -6.00
N SER A 177 -9.74 -20.07 -7.19
CA SER A 177 -9.19 -21.43 -7.34
C SER A 177 -7.80 -21.51 -6.70
N THR A 178 -7.61 -22.42 -5.74
CA THR A 178 -6.32 -22.70 -5.11
C THR A 178 -5.61 -23.87 -5.85
N PRO A 179 -4.26 -24.00 -5.74
CA PRO A 179 -3.33 -23.14 -5.01
C PRO A 179 -2.98 -21.83 -5.70
N VAL A 180 -2.75 -20.76 -4.90
CA VAL A 180 -2.39 -19.42 -5.38
C VAL A 180 -0.95 -19.05 -5.00
N PRO A 181 -0.29 -18.11 -5.69
CA PRO A 181 0.98 -17.55 -5.23
C PRO A 181 0.77 -16.75 -3.95
N ALA A 182 1.82 -16.60 -3.12
CA ALA A 182 1.77 -15.88 -1.86
C ALA A 182 2.63 -14.62 -1.87
N VAL A 183 2.21 -13.63 -1.08
CA VAL A 183 3.02 -12.44 -0.73
C VAL A 183 3.25 -12.46 0.78
N LEU A 184 4.52 -12.52 1.19
CA LEU A 184 4.93 -12.51 2.59
C LEU A 184 5.37 -11.09 3.00
N VAL A 185 4.87 -10.66 4.14
CA VAL A 185 5.26 -9.44 4.85
C VAL A 185 5.75 -9.82 6.25
N ARG A 186 7.00 -9.51 6.60
CA ARG A 186 7.52 -9.70 7.96
C ARG A 186 7.77 -8.35 8.59
N THR A 187 7.19 -8.09 9.77
CA THR A 187 7.15 -6.76 10.39
C THR A 187 7.48 -6.77 11.88
N PRO A 188 8.28 -5.80 12.38
CA PRO A 188 8.45 -5.58 13.82
C PRO A 188 7.40 -4.62 14.39
N TYR A 189 6.55 -4.03 13.54
CA TYR A 189 5.67 -2.91 13.92
C TYR A 189 4.27 -3.37 14.38
N GLY A 190 3.90 -4.61 14.12
CA GLY A 190 2.58 -5.20 14.37
C GLY A 190 1.95 -5.67 13.06
N LYS A 191 1.59 -6.96 13.00
CA LYS A 191 0.98 -7.55 11.80
C LYS A 191 -0.43 -7.02 11.51
N GLU A 192 -1.08 -6.43 12.52
CA GLU A 192 -2.41 -5.82 12.41
C GLU A 192 -2.32 -4.36 11.92
N ASP A 193 -1.17 -3.69 12.17
CA ASP A 193 -0.99 -2.28 11.85
C ASP A 193 -0.76 -2.07 10.34
N GLY A 194 -1.75 -1.49 9.67
CA GLY A 194 -1.66 -1.14 8.25
C GLY A 194 -1.70 -2.33 7.30
N CYS A 195 -2.14 -3.52 7.74
CA CYS A 195 -2.29 -4.69 6.88
C CYS A 195 -3.27 -4.45 5.72
N GLU A 196 -4.21 -3.51 5.85
CA GLU A 196 -5.16 -3.11 4.81
C GLU A 196 -4.49 -2.73 3.48
N ILE A 197 -3.28 -2.17 3.53
CA ILE A 197 -2.54 -1.82 2.31
C ILE A 197 -2.16 -3.05 1.47
N TYR A 198 -2.13 -4.25 2.07
CA TYR A 198 -1.79 -5.48 1.39
C TYR A 198 -3.01 -6.22 0.83
N TYR A 199 -4.24 -5.83 1.19
CA TYR A 199 -5.47 -6.45 0.67
C TYR A 199 -5.57 -6.39 -0.86
N ARG A 200 -4.95 -5.38 -1.50
CA ARG A 200 -4.88 -5.27 -2.96
C ARG A 200 -4.21 -6.49 -3.64
N TYR A 201 -3.32 -7.18 -2.94
CA TYR A 201 -2.73 -8.42 -3.46
C TYR A 201 -3.72 -9.58 -3.31
N VAL A 202 -4.45 -9.65 -2.18
CA VAL A 202 -5.50 -10.67 -2.00
C VAL A 202 -6.60 -10.49 -3.03
N GLN A 203 -7.03 -9.25 -3.25
CA GLN A 203 -8.04 -8.94 -4.26
C GLN A 203 -7.61 -9.36 -5.69
N ARG A 204 -6.31 -9.47 -5.94
CA ARG A 204 -5.73 -9.94 -7.22
C ARG A 204 -5.40 -11.45 -7.24
N GLY A 205 -5.87 -12.21 -6.28
CA GLY A 205 -5.73 -13.67 -6.27
C GLY A 205 -4.41 -14.17 -5.67
N TYR A 206 -3.74 -13.38 -4.83
CA TYR A 206 -2.59 -13.83 -4.03
C TYR A 206 -3.04 -14.16 -2.61
N ALA A 207 -2.45 -15.18 -2.00
CA ALA A 207 -2.47 -15.28 -0.54
C ALA A 207 -1.55 -14.20 0.04
N VAL A 208 -1.97 -13.51 1.10
CA VAL A 208 -1.12 -12.58 1.83
C VAL A 208 -0.84 -13.15 3.21
N VAL A 209 0.43 -13.21 3.57
CA VAL A 209 0.92 -13.70 4.86
C VAL A 209 1.63 -12.56 5.57
N VAL A 210 1.13 -12.15 6.73
CA VAL A 210 1.72 -11.08 7.54
C VAL A 210 2.19 -11.65 8.85
N GLN A 211 3.50 -11.54 9.14
CA GLN A 211 4.14 -12.16 10.30
C GLN A 211 4.81 -11.11 11.18
N ASP A 212 4.54 -11.15 12.46
CA ASP A 212 5.37 -10.46 13.46
C ASP A 212 6.73 -11.13 13.53
N VAL A 213 7.81 -10.34 13.44
CA VAL A 213 9.17 -10.89 13.59
C VAL A 213 9.39 -11.36 15.04
N ARG A 214 10.37 -12.21 15.24
CA ARG A 214 10.75 -12.81 16.54
C ARG A 214 10.84 -11.76 17.66
N GLY A 215 10.22 -12.08 18.81
CA GLY A 215 10.20 -11.23 20.00
C GLY A 215 9.44 -9.92 19.86
N ARG A 216 8.60 -9.78 18.83
CA ARG A 216 7.75 -8.60 18.63
C ARG A 216 6.27 -9.00 18.65
N ASN A 217 5.47 -8.10 19.25
CA ASN A 217 4.01 -8.20 19.35
C ASN A 217 3.55 -9.57 19.86
N ALA A 218 2.93 -10.40 19.03
CA ALA A 218 2.42 -11.71 19.41
C ALA A 218 3.38 -12.88 19.10
N SER A 219 4.59 -12.60 18.58
CA SER A 219 5.61 -13.62 18.32
C SER A 219 6.48 -13.90 19.55
N GLU A 220 6.83 -15.17 19.72
CA GLU A 220 7.70 -15.63 20.80
C GLU A 220 9.18 -15.26 20.56
N GLY A 221 10.02 -15.56 21.55
CA GLY A 221 11.46 -15.37 21.50
C GLY A 221 11.91 -13.98 21.94
N GLU A 222 13.17 -13.66 21.70
CA GLU A 222 13.79 -12.38 22.01
C GLU A 222 14.03 -11.57 20.73
N TRP A 223 13.71 -10.29 20.77
CA TRP A 223 13.96 -9.41 19.63
C TRP A 223 15.40 -8.89 19.63
N LEU A 224 16.19 -9.48 18.77
CA LEU A 224 17.51 -8.97 18.40
C LEU A 224 17.42 -8.46 16.96
N PRO A 225 17.35 -7.13 16.74
CA PRO A 225 17.15 -6.56 15.40
C PRO A 225 18.15 -7.09 14.39
N ASN A 226 17.64 -7.55 13.24
CA ASN A 226 18.43 -8.07 12.10
C ASN A 226 19.19 -9.38 12.34
N TYR A 227 19.10 -10.01 13.50
CA TYR A 227 19.95 -11.15 13.84
C TYR A 227 19.40 -12.49 13.31
N HIS A 228 18.12 -12.77 13.53
CA HIS A 228 17.47 -14.05 13.16
C HIS A 228 16.75 -14.02 11.80
N GLU A 229 16.84 -12.93 11.06
CA GLU A 229 15.96 -12.70 9.90
C GLU A 229 16.22 -13.65 8.72
N VAL A 230 17.43 -14.23 8.62
CA VAL A 230 17.77 -15.20 7.57
C VAL A 230 17.07 -16.53 7.85
N GLU A 231 17.26 -17.08 9.04
CA GLU A 231 16.72 -18.39 9.43
C GLU A 231 15.21 -18.35 9.57
N ASP A 232 14.67 -17.32 10.26
CA ASP A 232 13.23 -17.15 10.44
C ASP A 232 12.52 -16.89 9.10
N GLY A 233 13.17 -16.17 8.19
CA GLY A 233 12.66 -15.96 6.83
C GLY A 233 12.60 -17.26 6.04
N ASP A 234 13.66 -18.07 6.10
CA ASP A 234 13.73 -19.38 5.44
C ASP A 234 12.66 -20.35 5.96
N ASP A 235 12.55 -20.47 7.28
CA ASP A 235 11.55 -21.35 7.92
C ASP A 235 10.12 -20.92 7.57
N THR A 236 9.86 -19.62 7.57
CA THR A 236 8.56 -19.07 7.17
C THR A 236 8.23 -19.36 5.72
N LEU A 237 9.19 -19.18 4.80
CA LEU A 237 9.01 -19.50 3.38
C LEU A 237 8.70 -20.97 3.15
N ASN A 238 9.42 -21.88 3.86
CA ASN A 238 9.16 -23.31 3.80
C ASN A 238 7.78 -23.68 4.35
N TRP A 239 7.37 -23.06 5.48
CA TRP A 239 6.05 -23.27 6.04
C TRP A 239 4.94 -22.84 5.07
N ILE A 240 5.05 -21.65 4.47
CA ILE A 240 4.09 -21.15 3.47
C ILE A 240 4.01 -22.09 2.27
N ALA A 241 5.15 -22.52 1.74
CA ALA A 241 5.20 -23.39 0.57
C ALA A 241 4.56 -24.77 0.80
N ALA A 242 4.56 -25.25 2.06
CA ALA A 242 3.92 -26.50 2.45
C ALA A 242 2.40 -26.40 2.63
N GLN A 243 1.82 -25.19 2.60
CA GLN A 243 0.39 -25.03 2.78
C GLN A 243 -0.41 -25.45 1.53
N PRO A 244 -1.57 -26.09 1.69
CA PRO A 244 -2.37 -26.58 0.56
C PRO A 244 -2.92 -25.45 -0.34
N TRP A 245 -3.02 -24.24 0.18
CA TRP A 245 -3.46 -23.07 -0.57
C TRP A 245 -2.31 -22.38 -1.35
N CYS A 246 -1.06 -22.71 -1.10
CA CYS A 246 0.10 -22.07 -1.72
C CYS A 246 0.61 -22.83 -2.94
N SER A 247 0.85 -22.13 -4.05
CA SER A 247 1.42 -22.71 -5.28
C SER A 247 2.95 -22.96 -5.19
N GLY A 248 3.58 -22.72 -4.04
CA GLY A 248 5.04 -22.80 -3.87
C GLY A 248 5.81 -21.61 -4.47
N ARG A 249 5.12 -20.57 -4.93
CA ARG A 249 5.71 -19.33 -5.46
C ARG A 249 5.40 -18.18 -4.51
N ILE A 250 6.45 -17.62 -3.88
CA ILE A 250 6.31 -16.61 -2.85
C ILE A 250 7.09 -15.37 -3.25
N GLY A 251 6.45 -14.20 -3.16
CA GLY A 251 7.11 -12.90 -3.21
C GLY A 251 7.12 -12.25 -1.84
N MET A 252 8.02 -11.29 -1.61
CA MET A 252 8.01 -10.47 -0.40
C MET A 252 7.90 -8.99 -0.75
N VAL A 253 7.25 -8.21 0.13
CA VAL A 253 7.03 -6.78 -0.07
C VAL A 253 7.17 -6.03 1.25
N GLY A 254 7.59 -4.76 1.16
CA GLY A 254 7.61 -3.84 2.28
C GLY A 254 8.82 -2.92 2.29
N GLY A 255 8.71 -1.88 3.12
CA GLY A 255 9.72 -0.84 3.21
C GLY A 255 10.49 -0.84 4.52
N SER A 256 11.65 -0.16 4.57
CA SER A 256 12.46 0.00 5.76
C SER A 256 12.90 -1.37 6.33
N TYR A 257 12.59 -1.69 7.59
CA TYR A 257 12.86 -3.00 8.18
C TYR A 257 12.23 -4.16 7.37
N LEU A 258 11.00 -3.98 6.88
CA LEU A 258 10.33 -4.97 6.02
C LEU A 258 11.05 -5.16 4.68
N GLY A 259 11.82 -4.17 4.24
CA GLY A 259 12.71 -4.29 3.09
C GLY A 259 13.96 -5.09 3.40
N TYR A 260 14.57 -4.88 4.57
CA TYR A 260 15.75 -5.62 5.01
C TYR A 260 15.48 -7.13 5.17
N VAL A 261 14.37 -7.51 5.81
CA VAL A 261 14.04 -8.94 6.03
C VAL A 261 13.84 -9.72 4.73
N GLN A 262 13.51 -9.03 3.61
CA GLN A 262 13.44 -9.65 2.29
C GLN A 262 14.81 -10.08 1.80
N TRP A 263 15.82 -9.20 1.93
CA TRP A 263 17.19 -9.52 1.55
C TRP A 263 17.80 -10.58 2.45
N ALA A 264 17.49 -10.55 3.76
CA ALA A 264 17.88 -11.58 4.70
C ALA A 264 17.30 -12.95 4.29
N ALA A 265 16.00 -13.01 4.01
CA ALA A 265 15.36 -14.23 3.52
C ALA A 265 15.93 -14.69 2.18
N ALA A 266 16.27 -13.79 1.26
CA ALA A 266 16.91 -14.15 -0.01
C ALA A 266 18.32 -14.74 0.17
N ALA A 267 19.06 -14.31 1.21
CA ALA A 267 20.38 -14.85 1.51
C ALA A 267 20.36 -16.33 1.93
N SER A 268 19.21 -16.86 2.36
CA SER A 268 19.03 -18.29 2.63
C SER A 268 19.09 -19.15 1.36
N GLY A 269 18.87 -18.56 0.19
CA GLY A 269 18.77 -19.29 -1.07
C GLY A 269 17.49 -20.11 -1.23
N ASN A 270 16.43 -19.80 -0.45
CA ASN A 270 15.19 -20.56 -0.46
C ASN A 270 14.55 -20.60 -1.86
N PRO A 271 14.27 -21.83 -2.40
CA PRO A 271 13.80 -21.97 -3.79
C PRO A 271 12.38 -21.46 -4.02
N HIS A 272 11.60 -21.25 -2.96
CA HIS A 272 10.23 -20.75 -3.04
C HIS A 272 10.15 -19.23 -3.18
N LEU A 273 11.18 -18.49 -2.78
CA LEU A 273 11.25 -17.04 -2.94
C LEU A 273 11.51 -16.67 -4.40
N LYS A 274 10.58 -15.94 -5.02
CA LYS A 274 10.60 -15.63 -6.46
C LYS A 274 10.77 -14.16 -6.79
N ALA A 275 10.36 -13.27 -5.89
CA ALA A 275 10.39 -11.83 -6.14
C ALA A 275 10.49 -11.04 -4.83
N LEU A 276 11.14 -9.89 -4.89
CA LEU A 276 11.24 -8.92 -3.80
C LEU A 276 10.76 -7.56 -4.30
N ILE A 277 9.94 -6.89 -3.49
CA ILE A 277 9.61 -5.47 -3.64
C ILE A 277 10.12 -4.76 -2.38
N SER A 278 11.40 -4.44 -2.39
CA SER A 278 12.10 -3.82 -1.26
C SER A 278 12.19 -2.32 -1.45
N VAL A 279 11.56 -1.57 -0.54
CA VAL A 279 11.41 -0.11 -0.64
C VAL A 279 12.15 0.57 0.50
N VAL A 280 13.06 1.51 0.17
CA VAL A 280 13.76 2.36 1.16
C VAL A 280 14.36 1.53 2.30
N CYS A 281 15.14 0.52 1.97
CA CYS A 281 15.85 -0.31 2.96
C CYS A 281 17.36 -0.11 2.89
N ALA A 282 18.03 -0.45 3.99
CA ALA A 282 19.48 -0.56 4.01
C ALA A 282 19.95 -1.79 3.23
N GLY A 283 21.03 -1.67 2.48
CA GLY A 283 21.72 -2.79 1.86
C GLY A 283 22.59 -3.56 2.85
N SER A 284 23.00 -2.91 3.95
CA SER A 284 23.80 -3.49 5.03
C SER A 284 23.36 -2.92 6.37
N ALA A 285 23.15 -3.80 7.35
CA ALA A 285 22.89 -3.40 8.73
C ALA A 285 24.06 -2.68 9.41
N PHE A 286 25.27 -2.87 8.90
CA PHE A 286 26.50 -2.28 9.47
C PHE A 286 26.93 -0.99 8.81
N VAL A 287 26.79 -0.89 7.48
CA VAL A 287 27.30 0.26 6.71
C VAL A 287 26.23 1.34 6.54
N ASP A 288 24.97 0.93 6.35
CA ASP A 288 23.89 1.85 6.03
C ASP A 288 23.02 2.23 7.25
N LEU A 289 22.93 1.34 8.26
CA LEU A 289 22.19 1.52 9.50
C LEU A 289 22.89 0.82 10.67
N PRO A 290 22.94 1.40 11.88
CA PRO A 290 22.65 2.78 12.30
C PRO A 290 23.85 3.70 12.14
N ARG A 291 24.98 3.19 11.63
CA ARG A 291 26.25 3.90 11.56
C ARG A 291 26.68 4.04 10.11
N ARG A 292 26.78 5.26 9.63
CA ARG A 292 27.38 5.58 8.34
C ARG A 292 28.90 5.44 8.45
N GLY A 293 29.46 4.41 7.80
CA GLY A 293 30.91 4.22 7.71
C GLY A 293 31.54 3.48 8.90
N GLY A 294 30.75 2.68 9.61
CA GLY A 294 31.28 1.83 10.70
C GLY A 294 31.29 2.48 12.08
#